data_c82796281f30734aa2d187ba187bd377
#
_entry.id   c82796281f30734aa2d187ba187bd377
#
_cell.length_a   1.000
_cell.length_b   1.000
_cell.length_c   1.000
_cell.angle_alpha   90.00
_cell.angle_beta   90.00
_cell.angle_gamma   90.00
#
_symmetry.space_group_name_H-M   'P 1'
#
loop_
_entity.id
_entity.type
_entity.pdbx_description
1 polymer ?
#
loop_
_entity_poly.entity_id
_entity_poly.type
_entity_poly.pdbx_seq_one_letter_code
_entity_poly.pdbx_strand_id
1 'polypeptide(L)'
;MILINSADYVNVEFRNEFGAIPPCFLPIGNRKLLTYQVTALRQSFGRHQRIVVSLPKNYALSIDEKSLLESLNIQTVSVPEGISLGMAVLYVLNTVGFDGDVLRLLHGDTLLNSFPQEKDCIALATTQDDYGWEFEQKKDNKLVWCGYFSFTSTQNLIRALATTQGNFTKSVQMYANEEPSLVYKEVDNWYDLGHINTYFRSRSAITTQRAFNSLKIENGVVWKSGTPPRKIEAEANWFKELPVRLRRF
;
A
#
# COMPACT_ATOMS: atom_id res chain seq x y z
N MET A 1 -13.48 -9.61 4.59
CA MET A 1 -12.79 -9.56 3.26
C MET A 1 -11.85 -8.37 3.24
N ILE A 2 -10.72 -8.51 2.54
CA ILE A 2 -9.78 -7.41 2.30
C ILE A 2 -9.71 -7.17 0.79
N LEU A 3 -9.93 -5.94 0.34
CA LEU A 3 -9.77 -5.52 -1.05
C LEU A 3 -8.53 -4.65 -1.18
N ILE A 4 -7.54 -5.10 -1.97
CA ILE A 4 -6.44 -4.28 -2.44
C ILE A 4 -6.87 -3.67 -3.76
N ASN A 5 -7.16 -2.37 -3.77
CA ASN A 5 -7.63 -1.68 -4.97
C ASN A 5 -6.47 -1.20 -5.83
N SER A 6 -6.22 -1.93 -6.91
CA SER A 6 -5.16 -1.68 -7.89
C SER A 6 -5.71 -1.72 -9.33
N ALA A 7 -6.94 -1.20 -9.51
CA ALA A 7 -7.71 -1.28 -10.75
C ALA A 7 -7.29 -0.27 -11.83
N ASP A 8 -6.27 0.51 -11.58
CA ASP A 8 -5.68 1.46 -12.54
C ASP A 8 -4.19 1.18 -12.71
N TYR A 9 -3.58 1.87 -13.65
CA TYR A 9 -2.13 1.82 -13.87
C TYR A 9 -1.44 2.91 -13.07
N VAL A 10 -0.17 2.69 -12.76
CA VAL A 10 0.70 3.73 -12.21
C VAL A 10 0.70 4.98 -13.08
N ASN A 11 0.97 6.14 -12.49
CA ASN A 11 0.99 7.41 -13.22
C ASN A 11 2.11 7.47 -14.29
N VAL A 12 2.10 8.52 -15.12
CA VAL A 12 3.01 8.65 -16.27
C VAL A 12 4.49 8.62 -15.86
N GLU A 13 4.85 9.19 -14.71
CA GLU A 13 6.23 9.20 -14.21
C GLU A 13 6.73 7.77 -13.97
N PHE A 14 5.90 6.93 -13.36
CA PHE A 14 6.23 5.51 -13.15
C PHE A 14 6.22 4.69 -14.43
N ARG A 15 5.34 5.02 -15.39
CA ARG A 15 5.27 4.28 -16.66
C ARG A 15 6.57 4.37 -17.46
N ASN A 16 7.28 5.48 -17.34
CA ASN A 16 8.58 5.67 -17.99
C ASN A 16 9.66 4.75 -17.40
N GLU A 17 9.56 4.42 -16.11
CA GLU A 17 10.54 3.59 -15.40
C GLU A 17 10.15 2.09 -15.40
N PHE A 18 8.88 1.79 -15.16
CA PHE A 18 8.42 0.41 -14.91
C PHE A 18 7.42 -0.12 -15.94
N GLY A 19 7.03 0.70 -16.92
CA GLY A 19 5.94 0.36 -17.85
C GLY A 19 4.56 0.59 -17.23
N ALA A 20 3.53 0.29 -18.02
CA ALA A 20 2.13 0.40 -17.57
C ALA A 20 1.77 -0.82 -16.71
N ILE A 21 2.03 -0.74 -15.42
CA ILE A 21 1.74 -1.80 -14.44
C ILE A 21 0.72 -1.31 -13.40
N PRO A 22 -0.11 -2.20 -12.82
CA PRO A 22 -0.92 -1.89 -11.65
C PRO A 22 -0.04 -1.54 -10.43
N PRO A 23 -0.43 -0.59 -9.57
CA PRO A 23 0.39 -0.14 -8.44
C PRO A 23 0.85 -1.26 -7.51
N CYS A 24 0.02 -2.27 -7.24
CA CYS A 24 0.40 -3.40 -6.40
C CYS A 24 1.58 -4.23 -6.93
N PHE A 25 1.91 -4.11 -8.22
CA PHE A 25 3.07 -4.77 -8.84
C PHE A 25 4.32 -3.91 -8.89
N LEU A 26 4.34 -2.72 -8.32
CA LEU A 26 5.55 -1.91 -8.18
C LEU A 26 6.69 -2.72 -7.53
N PRO A 27 7.91 -2.65 -8.07
CA PRO A 27 9.04 -3.42 -7.56
C PRO A 27 9.63 -2.78 -6.29
N ILE A 28 9.65 -3.53 -5.20
CA ILE A 28 10.29 -3.15 -3.94
C ILE A 28 11.46 -4.10 -3.67
N GLY A 29 12.67 -3.66 -3.99
CA GLY A 29 13.82 -4.55 -3.98
C GLY A 29 13.66 -5.67 -5.00
N ASN A 30 13.70 -6.92 -4.54
CA ASN A 30 13.53 -8.12 -5.36
C ASN A 30 12.12 -8.72 -5.30
N ARG A 31 11.14 -7.99 -4.76
CA ARG A 31 9.75 -8.44 -4.63
C ARG A 31 8.78 -7.39 -5.16
N LYS A 32 7.56 -7.80 -5.48
CA LYS A 32 6.46 -6.89 -5.78
C LYS A 32 5.86 -6.33 -4.48
N LEU A 33 5.35 -5.10 -4.52
CA LEU A 33 4.67 -4.43 -3.40
C LEU A 33 3.57 -5.32 -2.80
N LEU A 34 2.81 -6.01 -3.64
CA LEU A 34 1.75 -6.94 -3.23
C LEU A 34 2.22 -7.97 -2.19
N THR A 35 3.45 -8.46 -2.29
CA THR A 35 4.01 -9.41 -1.32
C THR A 35 4.08 -8.81 0.08
N TYR A 36 4.49 -7.56 0.18
CA TYR A 36 4.59 -6.84 1.45
C TYR A 36 3.20 -6.52 2.01
N GLN A 37 2.29 -6.03 1.16
CA GLN A 37 0.91 -5.73 1.53
C GLN A 37 0.21 -6.97 2.11
N VAL A 38 0.25 -8.10 1.39
CA VAL A 38 -0.38 -9.35 1.84
C VAL A 38 0.25 -9.89 3.12
N THR A 39 1.57 -9.78 3.25
CA THR A 39 2.27 -10.20 4.47
C THR A 39 1.81 -9.40 5.68
N ALA A 40 1.80 -8.08 5.58
CA ALA A 40 1.36 -7.19 6.66
C ALA A 40 -0.13 -7.35 7.00
N LEU A 41 -0.99 -7.49 5.98
CA LEU A 41 -2.42 -7.75 6.17
C LEU A 41 -2.68 -9.07 6.91
N ARG A 42 -1.98 -10.14 6.54
CA ARG A 42 -2.10 -11.44 7.21
C ARG A 42 -1.54 -11.47 8.62
N GLN A 43 -0.50 -10.72 8.89
CA GLN A 43 0.02 -10.51 10.24
C GLN A 43 -0.99 -9.80 11.13
N SER A 44 -1.69 -8.78 10.59
CA SER A 44 -2.65 -7.98 11.35
C SER A 44 -4.01 -8.65 11.52
N PHE A 45 -4.51 -9.38 10.52
CA PHE A 45 -5.90 -9.88 10.49
C PHE A 45 -6.02 -11.41 10.41
N GLY A 46 -4.89 -12.12 10.36
CA GLY A 46 -4.87 -13.58 10.28
C GLY A 46 -4.78 -14.12 8.84
N ARG A 47 -4.30 -15.35 8.74
CA ARG A 47 -3.97 -16.00 7.45
C ARG A 47 -5.19 -16.41 6.63
N HIS A 48 -6.36 -16.54 7.26
CA HIS A 48 -7.59 -17.03 6.61
C HIS A 48 -8.44 -15.92 6.00
N GLN A 49 -8.01 -14.66 6.11
CA GLN A 49 -8.73 -13.55 5.50
C GLN A 49 -8.76 -13.68 3.98
N ARG A 50 -9.97 -13.61 3.42
CA ARG A 50 -10.15 -13.54 1.97
C ARG A 50 -9.56 -12.23 1.47
N ILE A 51 -8.55 -12.30 0.59
CA ILE A 51 -7.93 -11.14 -0.04
C ILE A 51 -8.32 -11.15 -1.53
N VAL A 52 -8.82 -10.01 -1.98
CA VAL A 52 -9.19 -9.74 -3.37
C VAL A 52 -8.31 -8.61 -3.87
N VAL A 53 -7.78 -8.73 -5.08
CA VAL A 53 -7.03 -7.66 -5.75
C VAL A 53 -7.78 -7.27 -7.01
N SER A 54 -8.12 -5.99 -7.14
CA SER A 54 -8.64 -5.45 -8.39
C SER A 54 -7.50 -5.10 -9.35
N LEU A 55 -7.65 -5.47 -10.61
CA LEU A 55 -6.67 -5.20 -11.66
C LEU A 55 -7.37 -4.59 -12.89
N PRO A 56 -6.70 -3.75 -13.68
CA PRO A 56 -7.25 -3.25 -14.93
C PRO A 56 -7.61 -4.40 -15.87
N LYS A 57 -8.75 -4.34 -16.54
CA LYS A 57 -9.28 -5.43 -17.36
C LYS A 57 -8.33 -5.88 -18.48
N ASN A 58 -7.63 -4.93 -19.08
CA ASN A 58 -6.72 -5.19 -20.20
C ASN A 58 -5.27 -5.50 -19.75
N TYR A 59 -5.00 -5.54 -18.44
CA TYR A 59 -3.68 -5.88 -17.95
C TYR A 59 -3.36 -7.36 -18.14
N ALA A 60 -2.37 -7.65 -18.96
CA ALA A 60 -1.90 -9.00 -19.20
C ALA A 60 -0.91 -9.43 -18.12
N LEU A 61 -1.35 -10.27 -17.19
CA LEU A 61 -0.48 -10.82 -16.15
C LEU A 61 0.66 -11.64 -16.77
N SER A 62 1.89 -11.34 -16.36
CA SER A 62 3.06 -12.16 -16.65
C SER A 62 2.98 -13.53 -15.94
N ILE A 63 3.83 -14.47 -16.34
CA ILE A 63 3.91 -15.81 -15.71
C ILE A 63 4.27 -15.66 -14.22
N ASP A 64 5.23 -14.79 -13.90
CA ASP A 64 5.68 -14.57 -12.53
C ASP A 64 4.58 -13.94 -11.66
N GLU A 65 3.78 -13.02 -12.22
CA GLU A 65 2.65 -12.41 -11.50
C GLU A 65 1.52 -13.39 -11.24
N LYS A 66 1.21 -14.27 -12.20
CA LYS A 66 0.26 -15.38 -11.99
C LYS A 66 0.72 -16.30 -10.88
N SER A 67 1.97 -16.76 -10.95
CA SER A 67 2.57 -17.62 -9.93
C SER A 67 2.60 -16.94 -8.55
N LEU A 68 2.88 -15.64 -8.50
CA LEU A 68 2.82 -14.86 -7.26
C LEU A 68 1.41 -14.84 -6.67
N LEU A 69 0.40 -14.51 -7.47
CA LEU A 69 -1.01 -14.46 -7.04
C LEU A 69 -1.49 -15.83 -6.52
N GLU A 70 -1.13 -16.90 -7.20
CA GLU A 70 -1.41 -18.28 -6.78
C GLU A 70 -0.72 -18.61 -5.46
N SER A 71 0.59 -18.34 -5.35
CA SER A 71 1.37 -18.60 -4.13
C SER A 71 0.86 -17.83 -2.92
N LEU A 72 0.32 -16.64 -3.15
CA LEU A 72 -0.31 -15.81 -2.15
C LEU A 72 -1.80 -16.14 -1.93
N ASN A 73 -2.36 -17.14 -2.62
CA ASN A 73 -3.79 -17.51 -2.56
C ASN A 73 -4.70 -16.27 -2.59
N ILE A 74 -4.59 -15.48 -3.67
CA ILE A 74 -5.30 -14.23 -3.88
C ILE A 74 -6.31 -14.40 -5.01
N GLN A 75 -7.53 -13.94 -4.78
CA GLN A 75 -8.55 -13.80 -5.82
C GLN A 75 -8.33 -12.48 -6.56
N THR A 76 -8.36 -12.50 -7.89
CA THR A 76 -8.31 -11.29 -8.71
C THR A 76 -9.66 -10.96 -9.32
N VAL A 77 -9.94 -9.66 -9.50
CA VAL A 77 -11.10 -9.15 -10.23
C VAL A 77 -10.62 -8.18 -11.30
N SER A 78 -10.94 -8.48 -12.55
CA SER A 78 -10.67 -7.59 -13.67
C SER A 78 -11.72 -6.48 -13.73
N VAL A 79 -11.27 -5.23 -13.59
CA VAL A 79 -12.12 -4.04 -13.48
C VAL A 79 -12.02 -3.23 -14.78
N PRO A 80 -13.14 -2.71 -15.33
CA PRO A 80 -13.09 -1.83 -16.49
C PRO A 80 -12.17 -0.63 -16.27
N GLU A 81 -11.42 -0.26 -17.31
CA GLU A 81 -10.53 0.90 -17.26
C GLU A 81 -11.28 2.23 -17.33
N GLY A 82 -10.68 3.29 -16.82
CA GLY A 82 -11.23 4.65 -16.90
C GLY A 82 -12.39 4.94 -15.96
N ILE A 83 -12.71 4.03 -15.04
CA ILE A 83 -13.70 4.28 -13.99
C ILE A 83 -13.03 4.85 -12.74
N SER A 84 -13.80 5.60 -11.93
CA SER A 84 -13.29 6.17 -10.69
C SER A 84 -12.95 5.10 -9.65
N LEU A 85 -12.13 5.48 -8.66
CA LEU A 85 -11.76 4.60 -7.54
C LEU A 85 -13.00 4.01 -6.85
N GLY A 86 -14.01 4.82 -6.56
CA GLY A 86 -15.23 4.34 -5.91
C GLY A 86 -16.07 3.43 -6.81
N MET A 87 -16.10 3.68 -8.13
CA MET A 87 -16.76 2.77 -9.08
C MET A 87 -16.01 1.44 -9.19
N ALA A 88 -14.68 1.45 -9.10
CA ALA A 88 -13.89 0.21 -9.07
C ALA A 88 -14.21 -0.63 -7.82
N VAL A 89 -14.29 0.01 -6.65
CA VAL A 89 -14.71 -0.66 -5.40
C VAL A 89 -16.12 -1.24 -5.54
N LEU A 90 -17.07 -0.46 -6.01
CA LEU A 90 -18.46 -0.89 -6.22
C LEU A 90 -18.53 -2.08 -7.20
N TYR A 91 -17.78 -2.01 -8.30
CA TYR A 91 -17.71 -3.10 -9.28
C TYR A 91 -17.20 -4.41 -8.66
N VAL A 92 -16.13 -4.33 -7.87
CA VAL A 92 -15.58 -5.50 -7.17
C VAL A 92 -16.60 -6.09 -6.20
N LEU A 93 -17.22 -5.25 -5.35
CA LEU A 93 -18.21 -5.72 -4.37
C LEU A 93 -19.39 -6.43 -5.04
N ASN A 94 -19.86 -5.90 -6.16
CA ASN A 94 -20.96 -6.52 -6.94
C ASN A 94 -20.50 -7.82 -7.64
N THR A 95 -19.22 -7.94 -8.01
CA THR A 95 -18.70 -9.11 -8.73
C THR A 95 -18.45 -10.30 -7.80
N VAL A 96 -17.84 -10.04 -6.64
CA VAL A 96 -17.40 -11.13 -5.74
C VAL A 96 -18.40 -11.44 -4.64
N GLY A 97 -19.38 -10.57 -4.44
CA GLY A 97 -20.25 -10.59 -3.27
C GLY A 97 -19.48 -10.29 -1.96
N PHE A 98 -20.19 -9.79 -1.00
CA PHE A 98 -19.64 -9.58 0.34
C PHE A 98 -20.66 -10.02 1.38
N ASP A 99 -20.27 -11.00 2.20
CA ASP A 99 -21.07 -11.63 3.24
C ASP A 99 -20.39 -11.60 4.63
N GLY A 100 -19.29 -10.81 4.74
CA GLY A 100 -18.51 -10.74 5.98
C GLY A 100 -18.85 -9.55 6.85
N ASP A 101 -18.33 -9.57 8.10
CA ASP A 101 -18.59 -8.53 9.10
C ASP A 101 -17.88 -7.21 8.81
N VAL A 102 -16.71 -7.26 8.16
CA VAL A 102 -15.86 -6.08 7.91
C VAL A 102 -15.25 -6.14 6.54
N LEU A 103 -15.50 -5.12 5.73
CA LEU A 103 -14.75 -4.84 4.51
C LEU A 103 -13.53 -3.99 4.87
N ARG A 104 -12.34 -4.43 4.47
CA ARG A 104 -11.12 -3.64 4.55
C ARG A 104 -10.66 -3.30 3.15
N LEU A 105 -10.37 -2.03 2.92
CA LEU A 105 -9.89 -1.50 1.64
C LEU A 105 -8.48 -0.96 1.83
N LEU A 106 -7.56 -1.38 0.97
CA LEU A 106 -6.20 -0.87 0.88
C LEU A 106 -5.94 -0.40 -0.55
N HIS A 107 -5.39 0.80 -0.71
CA HIS A 107 -4.94 1.27 -2.01
C HIS A 107 -3.73 0.45 -2.50
N GLY A 108 -3.65 0.20 -3.80
CA GLY A 108 -2.64 -0.64 -4.41
C GLY A 108 -1.21 -0.11 -4.30
N ASP A 109 -1.06 1.20 -4.10
CA ASP A 109 0.20 1.94 -3.94
C ASP A 109 0.57 2.27 -2.48
N THR A 110 -0.14 1.69 -1.52
CA THR A 110 0.02 1.98 -0.10
C THR A 110 0.54 0.76 0.66
N LEU A 111 1.49 0.97 1.57
CA LEU A 111 1.94 -0.04 2.51
C LEU A 111 1.92 0.51 3.93
N LEU A 112 1.34 -0.27 4.85
CA LEU A 112 1.42 -0.08 6.29
C LEU A 112 2.10 -1.30 6.92
N ASN A 113 3.00 -1.09 7.87
CA ASN A 113 3.62 -2.19 8.61
C ASN A 113 2.66 -2.84 9.61
N SER A 114 1.72 -2.05 10.14
CA SER A 114 0.64 -2.51 11.04
C SER A 114 -0.64 -1.77 10.68
N PHE A 115 -1.77 -2.49 10.80
CA PHE A 115 -3.08 -1.95 10.45
C PHE A 115 -3.91 -1.69 11.70
N PRO A 116 -4.73 -0.62 11.73
CA PRO A 116 -5.73 -0.41 12.76
C PRO A 116 -6.65 -1.62 12.91
N GLN A 117 -7.01 -1.96 14.14
CA GLN A 117 -7.88 -3.10 14.45
C GLN A 117 -9.36 -2.71 14.53
N GLU A 118 -9.62 -1.42 14.53
CA GLU A 118 -10.97 -0.86 14.52
C GLU A 118 -11.75 -1.35 13.30
N LYS A 119 -13.01 -1.67 13.49
CA LYS A 119 -13.85 -2.24 12.42
C LYS A 119 -14.36 -1.20 11.44
N ASP A 120 -14.59 0.03 11.92
CA ASP A 120 -14.93 1.21 11.13
C ASP A 120 -13.83 2.24 11.32
N CYS A 121 -12.98 2.42 10.30
CA CYS A 121 -11.77 3.22 10.46
C CYS A 121 -11.32 3.84 9.14
N ILE A 122 -10.86 5.09 9.23
CA ILE A 122 -10.03 5.74 8.22
C ILE A 122 -8.64 5.91 8.83
N ALA A 123 -7.63 5.32 8.19
CA ALA A 123 -6.26 5.49 8.63
C ALA A 123 -5.68 6.83 8.15
N LEU A 124 -5.06 7.53 9.07
CA LEU A 124 -4.41 8.82 8.85
C LEU A 124 -2.92 8.73 9.09
N ALA A 125 -2.14 9.48 8.35
CA ALA A 125 -0.70 9.60 8.56
C ALA A 125 -0.21 11.03 8.43
N THR A 126 0.91 11.34 9.06
CA THR A 126 1.62 12.60 8.87
C THR A 126 2.49 12.54 7.63
N THR A 127 2.61 13.64 6.91
CA THR A 127 3.54 13.80 5.79
C THR A 127 4.06 15.21 5.70
N GLN A 128 5.26 15.35 5.15
CA GLN A 128 5.84 16.65 4.78
C GLN A 128 5.69 16.95 3.28
N ASP A 129 5.18 15.97 2.52
CA ASP A 129 4.96 16.13 1.08
C ASP A 129 3.62 16.82 0.84
N ASP A 130 3.53 17.58 -0.26
CA ASP A 130 2.32 18.32 -0.66
C ASP A 130 1.77 17.77 -1.97
N TYR A 131 1.27 16.55 -1.92
CA TYR A 131 0.47 15.96 -2.99
C TYR A 131 -1.03 16.15 -2.73
N GLY A 132 -1.85 15.91 -3.73
CA GLY A 132 -3.31 16.10 -3.67
C GLY A 132 -4.07 15.06 -2.84
N TRP A 133 -3.56 14.67 -1.68
CA TRP A 133 -4.27 13.76 -0.78
C TRP A 133 -5.43 14.43 -0.08
N GLU A 134 -6.47 13.66 0.21
CA GLU A 134 -7.48 14.05 1.18
C GLU A 134 -6.86 14.11 2.58
N PHE A 135 -7.30 15.06 3.39
CA PHE A 135 -6.72 15.26 4.71
C PHE A 135 -7.76 15.65 5.76
N GLU A 136 -7.39 15.39 7.01
CA GLU A 136 -8.09 15.87 8.20
C GLU A 136 -7.22 16.88 8.94
N GLN A 137 -7.82 18.00 9.35
CA GLN A 137 -7.14 18.98 10.17
C GLN A 137 -7.33 18.62 11.64
N LYS A 138 -6.23 18.26 12.32
CA LYS A 138 -6.26 17.93 13.75
C LYS A 138 -5.33 18.87 14.51
N LYS A 139 -5.91 19.87 15.18
CA LYS A 139 -5.17 20.95 15.84
C LYS A 139 -4.23 21.63 14.83
N ASP A 140 -2.93 21.57 15.07
CA ASP A 140 -1.90 22.18 14.23
C ASP A 140 -1.33 21.22 13.15
N ASN A 141 -1.79 19.95 13.11
CA ASN A 141 -1.28 18.94 12.19
C ASN A 141 -2.28 18.65 11.06
N LYS A 142 -1.77 18.66 9.83
CA LYS A 142 -2.47 18.13 8.66
C LYS A 142 -2.18 16.64 8.58
N LEU A 143 -3.21 15.81 8.72
CA LEU A 143 -3.13 14.35 8.61
C LEU A 143 -3.78 13.91 7.32
N VAL A 144 -3.08 13.15 6.50
CA VAL A 144 -3.60 12.68 5.20
C VAL A 144 -4.25 11.31 5.32
N TRP A 145 -5.25 11.05 4.49
CA TRP A 145 -5.84 9.73 4.34
C TRP A 145 -4.83 8.82 3.66
N CYS A 146 -4.27 7.88 4.41
CA CYS A 146 -3.12 7.10 3.96
C CYS A 146 -3.49 5.84 3.14
N GLY A 147 -4.73 5.75 2.64
CA GLY A 147 -5.15 4.70 1.71
C GLY A 147 -5.59 3.39 2.36
N TYR A 148 -5.81 3.35 3.68
CA TYR A 148 -6.46 2.22 4.35
C TYR A 148 -7.77 2.66 5.00
N PHE A 149 -8.81 1.84 4.77
CA PHE A 149 -10.18 2.04 5.28
C PHE A 149 -10.77 0.72 5.72
N SER A 150 -11.65 0.76 6.71
CA SER A 150 -12.47 -0.39 7.09
C SER A 150 -13.92 0.03 7.34
N PHE A 151 -14.86 -0.83 6.98
CA PHE A 151 -16.28 -0.58 6.98
C PHE A 151 -17.04 -1.81 7.47
N THR A 152 -17.92 -1.65 8.45
CA THR A 152 -18.82 -2.72 8.92
C THR A 152 -20.12 -2.78 8.10
N SER A 153 -20.66 -1.62 7.72
CA SER A 153 -21.87 -1.54 6.91
C SER A 153 -21.55 -1.45 5.42
N THR A 154 -21.29 -2.60 4.79
CA THR A 154 -21.04 -2.64 3.34
C THR A 154 -22.25 -2.13 2.53
N GLN A 155 -23.48 -2.31 3.03
CA GLN A 155 -24.67 -1.79 2.38
C GLN A 155 -24.71 -0.26 2.37
N ASN A 156 -24.34 0.41 3.49
CA ASN A 156 -24.26 1.86 3.56
C ASN A 156 -23.12 2.38 2.67
N LEU A 157 -22.00 1.68 2.61
CA LEU A 157 -20.92 2.03 1.70
C LEU A 157 -21.34 1.91 0.22
N ILE A 158 -22.00 0.82 -0.17
CA ILE A 158 -22.51 0.61 -1.54
C ILE A 158 -23.50 1.71 -1.92
N ARG A 159 -24.44 2.05 -1.00
CA ARG A 159 -25.39 3.15 -1.21
C ARG A 159 -24.67 4.49 -1.39
N ALA A 160 -23.70 4.80 -0.54
CA ALA A 160 -22.91 6.01 -0.64
C ALA A 160 -22.12 6.08 -1.97
N LEU A 161 -21.47 4.99 -2.37
CA LEU A 161 -20.75 4.89 -3.65
C LEU A 161 -21.68 5.11 -4.86
N ALA A 162 -22.87 4.50 -4.83
CA ALA A 162 -23.86 4.68 -5.89
C ALA A 162 -24.40 6.11 -5.93
N THR A 163 -24.78 6.69 -4.79
CA THR A 163 -25.32 8.04 -4.67
C THR A 163 -24.34 9.11 -5.14
N THR A 164 -23.07 8.94 -4.83
CA THR A 164 -22.00 9.89 -5.20
C THR A 164 -21.40 9.62 -6.58
N GLN A 165 -21.97 8.68 -7.34
CA GLN A 165 -21.47 8.26 -8.65
C GLN A 165 -20.00 7.83 -8.62
N GLY A 166 -19.60 7.16 -7.53
CA GLY A 166 -18.24 6.65 -7.35
C GLY A 166 -17.19 7.70 -6.98
N ASN A 167 -17.60 8.88 -6.53
CA ASN A 167 -16.65 9.79 -5.88
C ASN A 167 -16.31 9.23 -4.50
N PHE A 168 -15.13 8.61 -4.39
CA PHE A 168 -14.74 7.86 -3.20
C PHE A 168 -14.71 8.70 -1.93
N THR A 169 -14.11 9.89 -1.98
CA THR A 169 -14.04 10.81 -0.84
C THR A 169 -15.42 11.20 -0.32
N LYS A 170 -16.30 11.62 -1.24
CA LYS A 170 -17.69 11.95 -0.88
C LYS A 170 -18.45 10.75 -0.35
N SER A 171 -18.19 9.55 -0.88
CA SER A 171 -18.81 8.31 -0.39
C SER A 171 -18.40 8.00 1.03
N VAL A 172 -17.11 8.14 1.36
CA VAL A 172 -16.59 7.91 2.71
C VAL A 172 -17.13 8.97 3.68
N GLN A 173 -17.21 10.23 3.26
CA GLN A 173 -17.83 11.30 4.07
C GLN A 173 -19.31 11.03 4.31
N MET A 174 -20.07 10.59 3.29
CA MET A 174 -21.46 10.20 3.44
C MET A 174 -21.60 9.01 4.40
N TYR A 175 -20.76 7.99 4.26
CA TYR A 175 -20.71 6.85 5.17
C TYR A 175 -20.43 7.31 6.61
N ALA A 176 -19.47 8.19 6.81
CA ALA A 176 -19.11 8.72 8.13
C ALA A 176 -20.28 9.44 8.84
N ASN A 177 -21.14 10.10 8.08
CA ASN A 177 -22.34 10.77 8.64
C ASN A 177 -23.41 9.77 9.08
N GLU A 178 -23.44 8.58 8.49
CA GLU A 178 -24.45 7.54 8.81
C GLU A 178 -23.94 6.52 9.83
N GLU A 179 -22.61 6.39 9.98
CA GLU A 179 -21.97 5.41 10.87
C GLU A 179 -21.14 6.12 11.95
N PRO A 180 -21.76 6.46 13.09
CA PRO A 180 -21.08 7.15 14.19
C PRO A 180 -19.92 6.36 14.82
N SER A 181 -19.82 5.06 14.52
CA SER A 181 -18.71 4.18 14.96
C SER A 181 -17.42 4.41 14.20
N LEU A 182 -17.47 5.12 13.06
CA LEU A 182 -16.29 5.39 12.25
C LEU A 182 -15.31 6.29 13.01
N VAL A 183 -14.07 5.82 13.10
CA VAL A 183 -12.98 6.55 13.75
C VAL A 183 -11.87 6.90 12.79
N TYR A 184 -11.24 8.03 13.04
CA TYR A 184 -10.03 8.47 12.35
C TYR A 184 -8.81 8.06 13.18
N LYS A 185 -8.02 7.10 12.67
CA LYS A 185 -6.91 6.50 13.40
C LYS A 185 -5.57 6.90 12.81
N GLU A 186 -4.77 7.59 13.58
CA GLU A 186 -3.39 7.89 13.20
C GLU A 186 -2.53 6.63 13.22
N VAL A 187 -1.76 6.41 12.17
CA VAL A 187 -0.85 5.28 12.02
C VAL A 187 0.58 5.77 11.85
N ASP A 188 1.46 5.03 12.47
CA ASP A 188 2.90 5.19 12.28
C ASP A 188 3.38 4.47 11.03
N ASN A 189 4.45 4.49 10.47
CA ASN A 189 4.99 3.60 9.42
C ASN A 189 4.09 3.40 8.19
N TRP A 190 3.57 4.49 7.66
CA TRP A 190 2.95 4.54 6.34
C TRP A 190 4.00 4.81 5.26
N TYR A 191 3.92 4.05 4.18
CA TYR A 191 4.75 4.20 2.99
C TYR A 191 3.84 4.50 1.79
N ASP A 192 3.94 5.73 1.28
CA ASP A 192 3.36 6.10 -0.01
C ASP A 192 4.27 5.62 -1.14
N LEU A 193 3.69 4.90 -2.09
CA LEU A 193 4.36 4.38 -3.28
C LEU A 193 3.66 4.85 -4.57
N GLY A 194 2.69 5.74 -4.44
CA GLY A 194 1.91 6.29 -5.56
C GLY A 194 2.57 7.51 -6.22
N HIS A 195 3.56 8.13 -5.60
CA HIS A 195 4.30 9.28 -6.14
C HIS A 195 5.78 8.96 -6.24
N ILE A 196 6.45 9.44 -7.29
CA ILE A 196 7.81 9.01 -7.63
C ILE A 196 8.82 9.30 -6.50
N ASN A 197 8.77 10.47 -5.88
CA ASN A 197 9.69 10.84 -4.81
C ASN A 197 9.47 10.02 -3.54
N THR A 198 8.20 9.86 -3.13
CA THR A 198 7.85 9.04 -1.97
C THR A 198 8.14 7.56 -2.21
N TYR A 199 7.95 7.07 -3.44
CA TYR A 199 8.30 5.71 -3.82
C TYR A 199 9.78 5.40 -3.58
N PHE A 200 10.71 6.23 -4.09
CA PHE A 200 12.14 5.96 -3.90
C PHE A 200 12.55 6.03 -2.43
N ARG A 201 11.98 6.98 -1.67
CA ARG A 201 12.18 7.09 -0.23
C ARG A 201 11.63 5.87 0.51
N SER A 202 10.40 5.48 0.26
CA SER A 202 9.72 4.33 0.84
C SER A 202 10.43 3.02 0.48
N ARG A 203 10.79 2.84 -0.79
CA ARG A 203 11.57 1.69 -1.25
C ARG A 203 12.89 1.57 -0.49
N SER A 204 13.62 2.67 -0.34
CA SER A 204 14.87 2.68 0.43
C SER A 204 14.63 2.24 1.87
N ALA A 205 13.64 2.81 2.55
CA ALA A 205 13.30 2.47 3.93
C ALA A 205 12.89 0.99 4.08
N ILE A 206 12.06 0.47 3.18
CA ILE A 206 11.59 -0.92 3.22
C ILE A 206 12.73 -1.91 2.94
N THR A 207 13.60 -1.63 1.96
CA THR A 207 14.63 -2.58 1.52
C THR A 207 15.88 -2.57 2.41
N THR A 208 16.12 -1.51 3.17
CA THR A 208 17.22 -1.44 4.12
C THR A 208 16.93 -2.17 5.44
N GLN A 209 15.65 -2.34 5.78
CA GLN A 209 15.22 -3.14 6.93
C GLN A 209 15.24 -4.64 6.61
N ARG A 210 16.43 -5.23 6.49
CA ARG A 210 16.55 -6.69 6.48
C ARG A 210 16.45 -7.21 7.91
N ALA A 211 15.78 -8.35 8.11
CA ALA A 211 15.59 -8.97 9.44
C ALA A 211 16.90 -9.20 10.24
N PHE A 212 18.04 -9.15 9.57
CA PHE A 212 19.37 -9.38 10.14
C PHE A 212 20.36 -8.20 9.97
N ASN A 213 19.93 -7.11 9.31
CA ASN A 213 20.76 -5.90 9.14
C ASN A 213 19.90 -4.67 9.39
N SER A 214 20.36 -3.75 10.23
CA SER A 214 19.82 -2.40 10.29
C SER A 214 20.80 -1.43 9.63
N LEU A 215 20.25 -0.45 8.92
CA LEU A 215 21.01 0.62 8.29
C LEU A 215 20.42 1.94 8.75
N LYS A 216 21.27 2.80 9.32
CA LYS A 216 20.91 4.13 9.80
C LYS A 216 21.78 5.15 9.09
N ILE A 217 21.18 6.21 8.59
CA ILE A 217 21.90 7.31 7.95
C ILE A 217 21.70 8.54 8.84
N GLU A 218 22.79 9.05 9.40
CA GLU A 218 22.80 10.26 10.22
C GLU A 218 23.95 11.17 9.81
N ASN A 219 23.67 12.44 9.57
CA ASN A 219 24.67 13.45 9.20
C ASN A 219 25.59 13.04 8.04
N GLY A 220 25.04 12.37 7.02
CA GLY A 220 25.82 11.87 5.87
C GLY A 220 26.65 10.63 6.16
N VAL A 221 26.55 10.04 7.34
CA VAL A 221 27.23 8.81 7.73
C VAL A 221 26.25 7.65 7.72
N VAL A 222 26.64 6.55 7.07
CA VAL A 222 25.88 5.31 7.03
C VAL A 222 26.34 4.36 8.11
N TRP A 223 25.46 4.07 9.05
CA TRP A 223 25.69 3.08 10.11
C TRP A 223 25.01 1.77 9.71
N LYS A 224 25.76 0.70 9.64
CA LYS A 224 25.24 -0.63 9.36
C LYS A 224 25.54 -1.57 10.52
N SER A 225 24.51 -2.23 11.05
CA SER A 225 24.64 -3.27 12.07
C SER A 225 23.87 -4.52 11.65
N GLY A 226 24.27 -5.70 12.12
CA GLY A 226 23.59 -6.94 11.77
C GLY A 226 24.14 -8.18 12.42
N THR A 227 23.40 -9.28 12.25
CA THR A 227 23.75 -10.60 12.79
C THR A 227 23.76 -11.63 11.64
N PRO A 228 24.82 -12.45 11.48
CA PRO A 228 26.05 -12.51 12.28
C PRO A 228 27.06 -11.40 11.91
N PRO A 229 27.86 -10.90 12.86
CA PRO A 229 28.82 -9.82 12.65
C PRO A 229 29.82 -10.07 11.52
N ARG A 230 30.21 -11.31 11.28
CA ARG A 230 31.16 -11.70 10.22
C ARG A 230 30.75 -11.20 8.81
N LYS A 231 29.43 -11.10 8.52
CA LYS A 231 28.98 -10.58 7.23
C LYS A 231 29.20 -9.08 7.10
N ILE A 232 29.03 -8.34 8.19
CA ILE A 232 29.27 -6.89 8.22
C ILE A 232 30.77 -6.61 8.12
N GLU A 233 31.60 -7.38 8.81
CA GLU A 233 33.07 -7.30 8.74
C GLU A 233 33.59 -7.63 7.33
N ALA A 234 33.08 -8.70 6.71
CA ALA A 234 33.44 -9.07 5.34
C ALA A 234 33.09 -7.97 4.34
N GLU A 235 31.92 -7.35 4.47
CA GLU A 235 31.48 -6.23 3.62
C GLU A 235 32.35 -4.98 3.86
N ALA A 236 32.65 -4.67 5.11
CA ALA A 236 33.52 -3.54 5.46
C ALA A 236 34.95 -3.74 4.90
N ASN A 237 35.48 -4.95 5.00
CA ASN A 237 36.81 -5.29 4.48
C ASN A 237 36.83 -5.22 2.95
N TRP A 238 35.79 -5.78 2.29
CA TRP A 238 35.65 -5.64 0.83
C TRP A 238 35.64 -4.17 0.39
N PHE A 239 34.87 -3.31 1.09
CA PHE A 239 34.82 -1.89 0.79
C PHE A 239 36.16 -1.19 0.99
N LYS A 240 36.94 -1.57 2.04
CA LYS A 240 38.29 -1.04 2.29
C LYS A 240 39.30 -1.46 1.21
N GLU A 241 39.11 -2.63 0.59
CA GLU A 241 39.99 -3.16 -0.47
C GLU A 241 39.68 -2.57 -1.84
N LEU A 242 38.53 -1.91 -2.03
CA LEU A 242 38.23 -1.24 -3.28
C LEU A 242 39.25 -0.16 -3.60
N PRO A 243 39.64 -0.02 -4.88
CA PRO A 243 40.44 1.12 -5.34
C PRO A 243 39.78 2.45 -4.93
N VAL A 244 40.57 3.43 -4.49
CA VAL A 244 40.06 4.72 -3.96
C VAL A 244 39.05 5.38 -4.91
N ARG A 245 39.26 5.27 -6.22
CA ARG A 245 38.32 5.78 -7.26
C ARG A 245 36.94 5.15 -7.21
N LEU A 246 36.80 3.92 -6.71
CA LEU A 246 35.53 3.19 -6.61
C LEU A 246 34.84 3.32 -5.24
N ARG A 247 35.50 3.95 -4.25
CA ARG A 247 34.93 4.20 -2.91
C ARG A 247 34.02 5.43 -2.86
N ARG A 248 33.90 6.17 -3.96
CA ARG A 248 33.16 7.44 -4.05
C ARG A 248 31.71 7.30 -4.59
N PHE A 249 31.24 6.08 -4.76
CA PHE A 249 29.89 5.78 -5.25
C PHE A 249 29.07 5.04 -4.19
#